data_4f05d095da2a3ee38b224bc0dcd3ba83
#
_entry.id   4f05d095da2a3ee38b224bc0dcd3ba83
#
_cell.length_a   1.000
_cell.length_b   1.000
_cell.length_c   1.000
_cell.angle_alpha   90.00
_cell.angle_beta   90.00
_cell.angle_gamma   90.00
#
_symmetry.space_group_name_H-M   'P 1'
#
loop_
_entity.id
_entity.type
_entity.pdbx_description
1 polymer ?
#
loop_
_entity_poly.entity_id
_entity_poly.type
_entity_poly.pdbx_seq_one_letter_code
_entity_poly.pdbx_strand_id
1 'polypeptide(L)' 'MLVLTRKAGESIVIGDDVVLTVLEVRGGQVRIGIEAPRDVTIHRAEVHDQVLAEPGSSDG' A
#
# COMPACT_ATOMS: atom_id res chain seq x y z
N MET A 1 7.86 -16.41 -1.33
CA MET A 1 7.27 -15.14 -0.93
C MET A 1 7.99 -14.58 0.29
N LEU A 2 8.14 -13.30 0.37
CA LEU A 2 8.77 -12.69 1.52
C LEU A 2 7.72 -12.35 2.53
N VAL A 3 7.91 -12.71 3.75
CA VAL A 3 6.97 -12.41 4.82
C VAL A 3 7.69 -11.68 5.91
N LEU A 4 7.16 -10.57 6.34
CA LEU A 4 7.79 -9.84 7.41
C LEU A 4 6.76 -9.27 8.35
N THR A 5 7.18 -8.83 9.47
CA THR A 5 6.31 -8.28 10.49
C THR A 5 6.63 -6.82 10.69
N ARG A 6 5.63 -5.97 10.65
CA ARG A 6 5.82 -4.55 10.86
C ARG A 6 4.80 -4.03 11.85
N LYS A 7 5.15 -2.98 12.57
CA LYS A 7 4.25 -2.39 13.51
C LYS A 7 3.75 -1.09 12.94
N ALA A 8 2.72 -0.54 13.51
CA ALA A 8 2.18 0.73 13.06
C ALA A 8 3.27 1.78 13.10
N GLY A 9 3.35 2.56 12.07
CA GLY A 9 4.38 3.57 11.95
C GLY A 9 5.63 3.11 11.25
N GLU A 10 5.76 1.83 10.97
CA GLU A 10 6.97 1.36 10.32
C GLU A 10 6.77 1.20 8.83
N SER A 11 7.82 1.27 8.09
CA SER A 11 7.76 1.24 6.64
C SER A 11 8.57 0.13 6.04
N ILE A 12 8.29 -0.18 4.80
CA ILE A 12 9.05 -1.14 4.04
C ILE A 12 9.34 -0.51 2.71
N VAL A 13 10.56 -0.59 2.24
CA VAL A 13 10.93 -0.02 0.96
C VAL A 13 11.02 -1.14 -0.05
N ILE A 14 10.34 -1.00 -1.17
CA ILE A 14 10.36 -1.99 -2.20
C ILE A 14 11.02 -1.38 -3.41
N GLY A 15 12.09 -1.94 -3.86
CA GLY A 15 12.88 -1.37 -4.91
C GLY A 15 13.48 -0.09 -4.37
N ASP A 16 13.48 0.95 -5.13
CA ASP A 16 14.07 2.17 -4.65
C ASP A 16 13.05 3.24 -4.49
N ASP A 17 11.85 3.04 -4.94
CA ASP A 17 10.94 4.13 -5.02
C ASP A 17 9.54 3.81 -4.52
N VAL A 18 9.27 2.65 -4.03
CA VAL A 18 7.95 2.32 -3.51
C VAL A 18 8.07 2.11 -2.01
N VAL A 19 7.32 2.86 -1.25
CA VAL A 19 7.37 2.77 0.20
C VAL A 19 6.01 2.40 0.73
N LEU A 20 5.94 1.34 1.53
CA LEU A 20 4.74 0.95 2.18
C LEU A 20 4.85 1.32 3.63
N THR A 21 3.87 1.96 4.19
CA THR A 21 3.88 2.32 5.61
C THR A 21 2.65 1.77 6.27
N VAL A 22 2.83 1.12 7.39
CA VAL A 22 1.71 0.61 8.14
C VAL A 22 1.19 1.77 8.97
N LEU A 23 0.01 2.24 8.66
CA LEU A 23 -0.53 3.41 9.34
C LEU A 23 -1.27 3.04 10.62
N GLU A 24 -1.98 1.94 10.58
CA GLU A 24 -2.77 1.59 11.73
C GLU A 24 -3.09 0.12 11.70
N VAL A 25 -3.12 -0.52 12.82
CA VAL A 25 -3.52 -1.91 12.95
C VAL A 25 -4.67 -1.95 13.92
N ARG A 26 -5.83 -2.51 13.51
CA ARG A 26 -6.93 -2.52 14.37
C ARG A 26 -7.75 -3.71 14.13
N GLY A 27 -7.93 -4.54 15.08
CA GLY A 27 -8.75 -5.71 15.04
C GLY A 27 -8.59 -6.42 13.77
N GLY A 28 -8.91 -6.92 13.05
CA GLY A 28 -8.70 -7.64 11.85
C GLY A 28 -8.39 -6.80 10.63
N GLN A 29 -8.06 -5.55 10.81
CA GLN A 29 -7.79 -4.69 9.70
C GLN A 29 -6.48 -3.97 9.81
N VAL A 30 -5.84 -3.71 8.69
CA VAL A 30 -4.59 -3.00 8.66
C VAL A 30 -4.71 -1.90 7.63
N ARG A 31 -4.36 -0.69 8.01
CA ARG A 31 -4.37 0.39 7.08
C ARG A 31 -2.98 0.61 6.59
N ILE A 32 -2.75 0.66 5.32
CA ILE A 32 -1.42 0.77 4.73
C ILE A 32 -1.38 1.93 3.75
N GLY A 33 -0.38 2.76 3.89
CA GLY A 33 -0.14 3.82 2.94
C GLY A 33 0.93 3.40 1.97
N ILE A 34 0.78 3.68 0.70
CA ILE A 34 1.76 3.33 -0.30
C ILE A 34 2.14 4.56 -1.07
N GLU A 35 3.45 4.80 -1.11
CA GLU A 35 3.95 5.88 -1.87
C GLU A 35 4.70 5.37 -3.04
N ALA A 36 4.46 5.81 -4.23
CA ALA A 36 5.12 5.33 -5.44
C ALA A 36 5.14 6.41 -6.49
N PRO A 37 6.04 6.30 -7.45
CA PRO A 37 6.08 7.28 -8.52
C PRO A 37 4.84 7.18 -9.40
N ARG A 38 4.55 8.21 -10.18
CA ARG A 38 3.39 8.18 -10.97
C ARG A 38 3.34 7.11 -11.98
N ASP A 39 4.42 6.60 -12.45
CA ASP A 39 4.40 5.55 -13.44
C ASP A 39 4.21 4.18 -12.82
N VAL A 40 4.04 4.09 -11.53
CA VAL A 40 3.78 2.81 -10.90
C VAL A 40 2.33 2.81 -10.49
N THR A 41 1.55 1.93 -11.08
CA THR A 41 0.14 1.87 -10.78
C THR A 41 -0.11 0.94 -9.62
N ILE A 42 -0.92 1.33 -8.70
CA ILE A 42 -1.19 0.53 -7.54
C ILE A 42 -2.64 0.18 -7.48
N HIS A 43 -2.96 -1.08 -7.40
CA HIS A 43 -4.32 -1.54 -7.31
C HIS A 43 -4.49 -2.47 -6.15
N ARG A 44 -5.64 -2.46 -5.53
CA ARG A 44 -5.95 -3.50 -4.57
C ARG A 44 -6.33 -4.70 -5.39
N ALA A 45 -6.09 -5.86 -4.89
CA ALA A 45 -6.37 -7.07 -5.63
C ALA A 45 -7.81 -7.16 -6.06
N GLU A 46 -8.71 -6.76 -5.22
CA GLU A 46 -10.11 -6.90 -5.54
C GLU A 46 -10.56 -5.91 -6.60
N VAL A 47 -9.83 -4.87 -6.89
CA VAL A 47 -10.23 -3.96 -7.91
C VAL A 47 -9.25 -3.91 -9.05
N HIS A 48 -8.44 -4.94 -9.16
CA HIS A 48 -7.39 -4.92 -10.15
C HIS A 48 -7.97 -4.77 -11.54
N ASP A 49 -9.11 -5.33 -11.81
CA ASP A 49 -9.64 -5.27 -13.08
C ASP A 49 -10.26 -3.95 -13.36
N GLN A 50 -10.57 -3.19 -12.41
CA GLN A 50 -11.23 -2.05 -12.63
C GLN A 50 -10.37 -0.91 -12.57
N VAL A 51 -9.47 -0.72 -12.94
CA VAL A 51 -8.60 0.25 -12.84
C VAL A 51 -9.05 1.52 -12.62
N LEU A 52 -9.18 2.03 -11.70
CA LEU A 52 -9.59 3.18 -11.45
C LEU A 52 -8.74 4.15 -11.40
N ALA A 53 -8.11 4.36 -11.69
CA ALA A 53 -7.31 5.32 -11.62
C ALA A 53 -7.43 6.38 -10.75
N GLU A 54 -7.76 6.36 -9.80
CA GLU A 54 -7.77 7.26 -8.95
C GLU A 54 -6.67 7.37 -8.24
N PRO A 55 -5.77 7.88 -8.53
CA PRO A 55 -4.62 7.92 -7.91
C PRO A 55 -4.78 8.35 -6.62
N GLY A 56 -4.37 7.95 -5.93
CA GLY A 56 -4.33 8.33 -4.70
C GLY A 56 -5.40 8.33 -3.99
N SER A 57 -6.17 8.17 -4.33
CA SER A 57 -7.19 8.21 -3.65
C SER A 57 -7.41 7.34 -2.90
N SER A 58 -7.41 7.14 -2.44
CA SER A 58 -7.62 6.48 -1.78
C SER A 58 -8.18 5.97 -1.26
N ASP A 59 -8.45 5.87 -1.01
CA ASP A 59 -8.93 5.42 -0.52
C ASP A 59 -9.07 5.15 0.23
N GLY A 60 -9.06 5.29 0.40
CA GLY A 60 -9.13 5.20 1.10
C GLY A 60 -9.17 4.85 1.59
#